data_2f5b9d8ce2bdf8269cbbdf0f03183a22
#
_entry.id   2f5b9d8ce2bdf8269cbbdf0f03183a22
#
_cell.length_a   1.000
_cell.length_b   1.000
_cell.length_c   1.000
_cell.angle_alpha   90.00
_cell.angle_beta   90.00
_cell.angle_gamma   90.00
#
_symmetry.space_group_name_H-M   'P 1'
#
loop_
_entity.id
_entity.type
_entity.pdbx_description
1 polymer ?
#
loop_
_entity_poly.entity_id
_entity_poly.type
_entity_poly.pdbx_seq_one_letter_code
_entity_poly.pdbx_strand_id
1 'polypeptide(L)'
;TVADAVALLAWAAASGGARGRRRGAATGRFEAWWVLATLTAQDDDWPVDPGPVAADLRWWMWEPGAHAGDVEPGWVCRLAVEDPLDGLAWALDATDRLVETSADGPGPDPLPSLP
;
A
#
# COMPACT_ATOMS: atom_id res chain seq x y z
N THR A 1 9.29 4.18 -12.53
CA THR A 1 8.30 4.31 -13.62
C THR A 1 6.89 4.01 -13.12
N VAL A 2 5.88 4.37 -13.89
CA VAL A 2 4.49 4.02 -13.58
C VAL A 2 4.31 2.49 -13.52
N ALA A 3 5.01 1.74 -14.33
CA ALA A 3 4.96 0.29 -14.33
C ALA A 3 5.45 -0.30 -12.99
N ASP A 4 6.50 0.26 -12.42
CA ASP A 4 7.01 -0.16 -11.11
C ASP A 4 6.03 0.19 -9.99
N ALA A 5 5.40 1.35 -10.06
CA ALA A 5 4.36 1.76 -9.11
C ALA A 5 3.15 0.82 -9.16
N VAL A 6 2.68 0.49 -10.37
CA VAL A 6 1.58 -0.48 -10.56
C VAL A 6 1.95 -1.85 -10.01
N ALA A 7 3.17 -2.30 -10.25
CA ALA A 7 3.63 -3.59 -9.73
C ALA A 7 3.65 -3.62 -8.20
N LEU A 8 4.12 -2.55 -7.56
CA LEU A 8 4.13 -2.42 -6.11
C LEU A 8 2.72 -2.41 -5.52
N LEU A 9 1.83 -1.60 -6.07
CA LEU A 9 0.44 -1.50 -5.63
C LEU A 9 -0.31 -2.83 -5.83
N ALA A 10 -0.13 -3.46 -6.99
CA ALA A 10 -0.75 -4.75 -7.29
C ALA A 10 -0.26 -5.85 -6.34
N TRP A 11 1.03 -5.86 -6.02
CA TRP A 11 1.59 -6.80 -5.06
C TRP A 11 1.02 -6.58 -3.66
N ALA A 12 0.97 -5.34 -3.19
CA ALA A 12 0.42 -5.02 -1.89
C ALA A 12 -1.05 -5.46 -1.78
N ALA A 13 -1.86 -5.15 -2.78
CA ALA A 13 -3.28 -5.52 -2.81
C ALA A 13 -3.50 -7.04 -2.93
N ALA A 14 -2.66 -7.73 -3.72
CA ALA A 14 -2.78 -9.17 -3.94
C ALA A 14 -2.31 -10.00 -2.73
N SER A 15 -1.37 -9.49 -1.94
CA SER A 15 -0.74 -10.22 -0.85
C SER A 15 -1.71 -10.60 0.27
N GLY A 16 -2.77 -9.82 0.46
CA GLY A 16 -3.69 -9.97 1.57
C GLY A 16 -3.16 -9.42 2.90
N GLY A 17 -1.97 -8.81 2.87
CA GLY A 17 -1.32 -8.21 4.04
C GLY A 17 -0.83 -9.24 5.07
N ALA A 18 -0.56 -8.76 6.28
CA ALA A 18 0.02 -9.55 7.34
C ALA A 18 -0.93 -10.61 7.92
N ARG A 19 -2.23 -10.37 7.86
CA ARG A 19 -3.26 -11.23 8.47
C ARG A 19 -4.32 -11.71 7.50
N GLY A 20 -4.29 -11.22 6.27
CA GLY A 20 -5.24 -11.55 5.25
C GLY A 20 -4.85 -12.80 4.44
N ARG A 21 -5.78 -13.26 3.64
CA ARG A 21 -5.50 -14.30 2.64
C ARG A 21 -5.04 -13.64 1.34
N ARG A 22 -4.18 -14.32 0.62
CA ARG A 22 -3.81 -13.91 -0.73
C ARG A 22 -5.07 -13.75 -1.59
N ARG A 23 -5.20 -12.59 -2.21
CA ARG A 23 -6.39 -12.22 -2.99
C ARG A 23 -6.22 -12.52 -4.48
N GLY A 24 -5.01 -12.84 -4.90
CA GLY A 24 -4.68 -13.17 -6.27
C GLY A 24 -4.32 -11.96 -7.14
N ALA A 25 -3.65 -12.26 -8.26
CA ALA A 25 -3.10 -11.24 -9.14
C ALA A 25 -4.18 -10.39 -9.84
N ALA A 26 -5.34 -10.96 -10.13
CA ALA A 26 -6.44 -10.22 -10.77
C ALA A 26 -6.98 -9.13 -9.84
N THR A 27 -7.22 -9.45 -8.57
CA THR A 27 -7.62 -8.47 -7.56
C THR A 27 -6.54 -7.42 -7.37
N GLY A 28 -5.28 -7.84 -7.27
CA GLY A 28 -4.16 -6.90 -7.12
C GLY A 28 -4.08 -5.90 -8.27
N ARG A 29 -4.21 -6.35 -9.50
CA ARG A 29 -4.25 -5.45 -10.67
C ARG A 29 -5.44 -4.52 -10.66
N PHE A 30 -6.62 -5.00 -10.32
CA PHE A 30 -7.83 -4.19 -10.22
C PHE A 30 -7.65 -3.05 -9.21
N GLU A 31 -7.18 -3.38 -8.02
CA GLU A 31 -6.97 -2.40 -6.96
C GLU A 31 -5.88 -1.37 -7.35
N ALA A 32 -4.80 -1.81 -8.00
CA ALA A 32 -3.76 -0.92 -8.49
C ALA A 32 -4.30 0.07 -9.53
N TRP A 33 -5.11 -0.40 -10.47
CA TRP A 33 -5.75 0.46 -11.46
C TRP A 33 -6.74 1.44 -10.83
N TRP A 34 -7.46 1.00 -9.81
CA TRP A 34 -8.36 1.87 -9.05
C TRP A 34 -7.59 2.99 -8.34
N VAL A 35 -6.45 2.68 -7.72
CA VAL A 35 -5.58 3.69 -7.10
C VAL A 35 -5.08 4.69 -8.14
N LEU A 36 -4.64 4.23 -9.32
CA LEU A 36 -4.23 5.13 -10.38
C LEU A 36 -5.39 6.02 -10.86
N ALA A 37 -6.57 5.48 -11.05
CA ALA A 37 -7.74 6.25 -11.45
C ALA A 37 -8.06 7.35 -10.43
N THR A 38 -7.96 7.03 -9.14
CA THR A 38 -8.18 7.99 -8.06
C THR A 38 -7.11 9.08 -8.04
N LEU A 39 -5.84 8.71 -8.16
CA LEU A 39 -4.72 9.67 -8.19
C LEU A 39 -4.77 10.61 -9.39
N THR A 40 -5.33 10.15 -10.51
CA THR A 40 -5.46 10.94 -11.74
C THR A 40 -6.83 11.62 -11.88
N ALA A 41 -7.65 11.59 -10.83
CA ALA A 41 -9.01 12.15 -10.80
C ALA A 41 -9.93 11.61 -11.91
N GLN A 42 -9.79 10.32 -12.24
CA GLN A 42 -10.61 9.62 -13.24
C GLN A 42 -11.54 8.56 -12.63
N ASP A 43 -11.67 8.56 -11.30
CA ASP A 43 -12.49 7.60 -10.57
C ASP A 43 -14.00 7.73 -10.90
N ASP A 44 -14.47 8.94 -11.20
CA ASP A 44 -15.86 9.16 -11.62
C ASP A 44 -16.17 8.56 -13.00
N ASP A 45 -15.15 8.38 -13.83
CA ASP A 45 -15.29 7.80 -15.17
C ASP A 45 -15.01 6.28 -15.20
N TRP A 46 -14.89 5.67 -14.05
CA TRP A 46 -14.62 4.24 -13.94
C TRP A 46 -15.71 3.35 -14.57
N PRO A 47 -15.35 2.31 -15.34
CA PRO A 47 -14.00 1.85 -15.65
C PRO A 47 -13.33 2.63 -16.76
N VAL A 48 -12.11 3.10 -16.52
CA VAL A 48 -11.30 3.89 -17.44
C VAL A 48 -9.88 3.33 -17.47
N ASP A 49 -9.14 3.57 -18.54
CA ASP A 49 -7.70 3.31 -18.59
C ASP A 49 -6.94 4.54 -18.07
N PRO A 50 -6.43 4.54 -16.84
CA PRO A 50 -5.67 5.66 -16.30
C PRO A 50 -4.23 5.70 -16.83
N GLY A 51 -3.78 4.70 -17.59
CA GLY A 51 -2.41 4.57 -18.05
C GLY A 51 -1.85 5.78 -18.77
N PRO A 52 -2.54 6.35 -19.77
CA PRO A 52 -2.04 7.53 -20.48
C PRO A 52 -1.79 8.73 -19.56
N VAL A 53 -2.70 9.04 -18.65
CA VAL A 53 -2.54 10.16 -17.72
C VAL A 53 -1.47 9.82 -16.67
N ALA A 54 -1.47 8.62 -16.16
CA ALA A 54 -0.47 8.17 -15.18
C ALA A 54 0.96 8.17 -15.74
N ALA A 55 1.12 8.00 -17.05
CA ALA A 55 2.42 8.06 -17.71
C ALA A 55 3.02 9.48 -17.73
N ASP A 56 2.19 10.50 -17.65
CA ASP A 56 2.63 11.91 -17.60
C ASP A 56 3.05 12.34 -16.20
N LEU A 57 2.76 11.51 -15.18
CA LEU A 57 3.15 11.74 -13.80
C LEU A 57 4.58 11.30 -13.56
N ARG A 58 5.21 11.92 -12.58
CA ARG A 58 6.54 11.51 -12.11
C ARG A 58 6.39 10.67 -10.85
N TRP A 59 7.08 9.52 -10.82
CA TRP A 59 6.94 8.52 -9.79
C TRP A 59 8.25 8.27 -9.07
N TRP A 60 8.19 8.21 -7.74
CA TRP A 60 9.29 7.82 -6.88
C TRP A 60 8.83 6.74 -5.92
N MET A 61 9.68 5.78 -5.70
CA MET A 61 9.50 4.74 -4.71
C MET A 61 10.76 4.65 -3.88
N TRP A 62 10.59 4.40 -2.62
CA TRP A 62 11.73 4.15 -1.74
C TRP A 62 11.43 3.01 -0.80
N GLU A 63 12.48 2.27 -0.48
CA GLU A 63 12.40 1.21 0.49
C GLU A 63 12.89 1.73 1.84
N PRO A 64 12.24 1.31 2.94
CA PRO A 64 12.83 1.47 4.24
C PRO A 64 14.15 0.71 4.25
N GLY A 65 15.18 1.29 4.82
CA GLY A 65 16.45 0.59 5.02
C GLY A 65 16.16 -0.78 5.63
N ALA A 66 16.59 -1.83 4.93
CA ALA A 66 16.40 -3.18 5.41
C ALA A 66 17.21 -3.34 6.71
N HIS A 67 16.53 -3.58 7.81
CA HIS A 67 17.17 -4.20 8.95
C HIS A 67 17.36 -5.68 8.60
N ALA A 68 18.63 -6.07 8.40
CA ALA A 68 18.96 -7.45 8.08
C ALA A 68 18.41 -8.36 9.18
N GLY A 69 17.47 -9.22 8.83
CA GLY A 69 16.87 -10.20 9.72
C GLY A 69 15.36 -10.12 9.88
N ASP A 70 14.72 -9.05 9.49
CA ASP A 70 13.28 -8.89 9.66
C ASP A 70 12.53 -9.47 8.45
N VAL A 71 12.30 -10.77 8.48
CA VAL A 71 11.34 -11.43 7.58
C VAL A 71 9.97 -11.40 8.27
N GLU A 72 9.41 -10.23 8.40
CA GLU A 72 8.03 -10.11 8.88
C GLU A 72 7.05 -10.31 7.74
N PRO A 73 5.99 -11.12 7.92
CA PRO A 73 4.93 -11.20 6.94
C PRO A 73 4.20 -9.86 6.85
N GLY A 74 3.92 -9.44 5.62
CA GLY A 74 3.25 -8.18 5.34
C GLY A 74 3.88 -7.43 4.19
N TRP A 75 3.53 -6.15 4.07
CA TRP A 75 4.07 -5.31 3.02
C TRP A 75 4.29 -3.87 3.51
N VAL A 76 5.18 -3.19 2.83
CA VAL A 76 5.41 -1.76 2.95
C VAL A 76 5.27 -1.16 1.56
N CYS A 77 4.44 -0.13 1.45
CA CYS A 77 4.25 0.60 0.21
C CYS A 77 4.61 2.07 0.45
N ARG A 78 5.67 2.52 -0.17
CA ARG A 78 6.10 3.92 -0.12
C ARG A 78 6.29 4.43 -1.53
N LEU A 79 5.46 5.36 -1.89
CA LEU A 79 5.55 6.02 -3.18
C LEU A 79 5.21 7.50 -3.06
N ALA A 80 5.79 8.27 -3.95
CA ALA A 80 5.42 9.65 -4.18
C ALA A 80 5.14 9.85 -5.66
N VAL A 81 4.22 10.74 -5.94
CA VAL A 81 3.83 11.07 -7.30
C VAL A 81 3.66 12.57 -7.42
N GLU A 82 4.17 13.12 -8.50
CA GLU A 82 4.02 14.53 -8.88
C GLU A 82 3.28 14.62 -10.20
N ASP A 83 2.31 15.52 -10.22
CA ASP A 83 1.69 16.00 -11.44
C ASP A 83 2.32 17.36 -11.79
N PRO A 84 3.27 17.41 -12.73
CA PRO A 84 3.94 18.66 -13.09
C PRO A 84 3.05 19.64 -13.84
N LEU A 85 1.95 19.19 -14.45
CA LEU A 85 1.02 20.05 -15.15
C LEU A 85 0.15 20.84 -14.20
N ASP A 86 -0.39 20.17 -13.20
CA ASP A 86 -1.29 20.78 -12.20
C ASP A 86 -0.56 21.28 -10.95
N GLY A 87 0.74 21.01 -10.83
CA GLY A 87 1.54 21.44 -9.71
C GLY A 87 1.16 20.74 -8.41
N LEU A 88 0.68 19.50 -8.49
CA LEU A 88 0.25 18.69 -7.36
C LEU A 88 1.27 17.59 -7.06
N ALA A 89 1.36 17.22 -5.79
CA ALA A 89 2.15 16.08 -5.39
C ALA A 89 1.47 15.34 -4.25
N TRP A 90 1.63 14.02 -4.24
CA TRP A 90 1.14 13.13 -3.20
C TRP A 90 2.26 12.23 -2.70
N ALA A 91 2.19 11.86 -1.45
CA ALA A 91 3.04 10.83 -0.89
C ALA A 91 2.19 9.81 -0.14
N LEU A 92 2.50 8.55 -0.35
CA LEU A 92 1.89 7.43 0.33
C LEU A 92 2.95 6.69 1.13
N ASP A 93 2.71 6.53 2.41
CA ASP A 93 3.48 5.66 3.30
C ASP A 93 2.48 4.75 4.00
N ALA A 94 2.38 3.52 3.53
CA ALA A 94 1.46 2.53 4.04
C ALA A 94 2.18 1.25 4.39
N THR A 95 1.80 0.67 5.50
CA THR A 95 2.42 -0.54 6.03
C THR A 95 1.33 -1.48 6.56
N ASP A 96 1.43 -2.74 6.18
CA ASP A 96 0.65 -3.81 6.79
C ASP A 96 1.59 -4.91 7.22
N ARG A 97 1.97 -4.89 8.49
CA ARG A 97 2.89 -5.83 9.13
C ARG A 97 2.27 -6.44 10.38
N LEU A 98 2.67 -7.66 10.68
CA LEU A 98 2.46 -8.20 12.01
C LEU A 98 3.38 -7.44 12.97
N VAL A 99 2.80 -6.57 13.76
CA VAL A 99 3.48 -6.07 14.95
C VAL A 99 3.35 -7.17 16.02
N GLU A 100 4.45 -7.84 16.33
CA GLU A 100 4.49 -8.60 17.58
C GLU A 100 4.33 -7.59 18.72
N THR A 101 3.14 -7.56 19.30
CA THR A 101 3.01 -7.02 20.63
C THR A 101 3.89 -7.90 21.51
N SER A 102 5.05 -7.36 21.92
CA SER A 102 5.93 -8.06 22.85
C SER A 102 5.08 -8.53 24.03
N ALA A 103 5.15 -9.83 24.31
CA ALA A 103 4.48 -10.43 25.46
C ALA A 103 4.92 -9.83 26.82
N ASP A 104 5.91 -8.93 26.79
CA ASP A 104 6.48 -8.23 27.94
C ASP A 104 5.81 -6.85 28.21
N GLY A 105 4.82 -6.47 27.40
CA GLY A 105 3.96 -5.35 27.76
C GLY A 105 3.07 -5.74 28.95
N PRO A 106 2.73 -4.78 29.85
CA PRO A 106 1.73 -5.08 30.88
C PRO A 106 0.47 -5.56 30.17
N GLY A 107 0.13 -6.82 30.37
CA GLY A 107 -1.14 -7.35 29.89
C GLY A 107 -2.29 -6.52 30.44
N PRO A 108 -3.47 -6.57 29.81
CA PRO A 108 -4.63 -5.92 30.37
C PRO A 108 -4.77 -6.35 31.83
N ASP A 109 -5.01 -5.39 32.71
CA ASP A 109 -5.26 -5.68 34.11
C ASP A 109 -6.25 -6.83 34.23
N PRO A 110 -5.95 -7.85 35.02
CA PRO A 110 -6.89 -8.94 35.18
C PRO A 110 -8.22 -8.38 35.63
N LEU A 111 -9.28 -8.80 34.97
CA LEU A 111 -10.62 -8.44 35.37
C LEU A 111 -10.77 -8.66 36.88
N PRO A 112 -11.30 -7.66 37.63
CA PRO A 112 -11.50 -7.86 39.05
C PRO A 112 -12.35 -9.12 39.22
N SER A 113 -11.87 -10.03 40.10
CA SER A 113 -12.63 -11.22 40.45
C SER A 113 -13.99 -10.74 40.95
N LEU A 114 -15.03 -11.16 40.29
CA LEU A 114 -16.38 -10.95 40.80
C LEU A 114 -16.51 -11.72 42.13
N PRO A 115 -17.09 -11.12 43.14
CA PRO A 115 -17.33 -11.81 44.43
C PRO A 115 -18.27 -13.01 44.28
#